data_9a3d0cdede803210eabaff2d5ea18e59
#
_entry.id   9a3d0cdede803210eabaff2d5ea18e59
#
_cell.length_a   1.000
_cell.length_b   1.000
_cell.length_c   1.000
_cell.angle_alpha   90.00
_cell.angle_beta   90.00
_cell.angle_gamma   90.00
#
_symmetry.space_group_name_H-M   'P 1'
#
loop_
_entity.id
_entity.type
_entity.pdbx_description
1 polymer ?
#
loop_
_entity_poly.entity_id
_entity_poly.type
_entity_poly.pdbx_seq_one_letter_code
_entity_poly.pdbx_strand_id
1 'polypeptide(L)'
;MLDAVTLDQLRTFIAAAEQGSFSAAGRKLRRAQSVVSQTLANLEGQLGVSLFDRGARYPTLTEDGRALLQNARAVAGEMDSFKARAKTLREGLEPEISLSIDVMFPMSELTAAVAAFRDTFPHTPLRLSVEALGGVIEPVLQGSCQVGIVGTLPSLPEGMHSEALLDVELVTVVASSHPLASRKGVVPQSELKRHVQLVLTDRSTLTKGQNYGVLSPNVWLLADMGARHAFLRAGFGFGHMPRFMVEDDIKSGKLRVVRIEIPGRMKLLMPMRAVYRKDAPPGPAGRWLIEHLSRRNGAKRATEK
;
A
#
# COMPACT_ATOMS: atom_id res chain seq x y z
N MET A 1 5.51 -30.86 -29.42
CA MET A 1 6.07 -29.84 -30.34
C MET A 1 5.55 -28.42 -30.10
N LEU A 2 4.69 -28.21 -29.10
CA LEU A 2 4.23 -26.86 -28.68
C LEU A 2 5.37 -25.99 -28.11
N ASP A 3 6.44 -26.59 -27.61
CA ASP A 3 7.61 -25.89 -27.05
C ASP A 3 8.43 -25.09 -28.09
N ALA A 4 8.14 -25.24 -29.37
CA ALA A 4 8.80 -24.51 -30.46
C ALA A 4 8.10 -23.16 -30.79
N VAL A 5 6.97 -22.83 -30.16
CA VAL A 5 6.28 -21.55 -30.39
C VAL A 5 7.11 -20.41 -29.82
N THR A 6 7.34 -19.39 -30.63
CA THR A 6 8.19 -18.24 -30.24
C THR A 6 7.37 -16.96 -30.04
N LEU A 7 7.90 -16.05 -29.22
CA LEU A 7 7.31 -14.72 -29.04
C LEU A 7 7.19 -13.94 -30.35
N ASP A 8 8.13 -14.13 -31.26
CA ASP A 8 8.13 -13.50 -32.59
C ASP A 8 6.93 -13.94 -33.44
N GLN A 9 6.60 -15.24 -33.39
CA GLN A 9 5.40 -15.77 -34.03
C GLN A 9 4.12 -15.21 -33.42
N LEU A 10 4.04 -15.11 -32.08
CA LEU A 10 2.88 -14.52 -31.41
C LEU A 10 2.71 -13.03 -31.77
N ARG A 11 3.78 -12.27 -31.79
CA ARG A 11 3.74 -10.86 -32.22
C ARG A 11 3.34 -10.70 -33.68
N THR A 12 3.81 -11.61 -34.54
CA THR A 12 3.43 -11.60 -35.95
C THR A 12 1.93 -11.93 -36.12
N PHE A 13 1.41 -12.86 -35.33
CA PHE A 13 -0.01 -13.20 -35.29
C PHE A 13 -0.88 -12.02 -34.82
N ILE A 14 -0.49 -11.37 -33.72
CA ILE A 14 -1.18 -10.18 -33.18
C ILE A 14 -1.19 -9.06 -34.24
N ALA A 15 -0.04 -8.77 -34.86
CA ALA A 15 0.07 -7.73 -35.86
C ALA A 15 -0.80 -8.02 -37.09
N ALA A 16 -0.86 -9.29 -37.57
CA ALA A 16 -1.69 -9.68 -38.70
C ALA A 16 -3.18 -9.54 -38.38
N ALA A 17 -3.59 -9.92 -37.17
CA ALA A 17 -4.97 -9.77 -36.72
C ALA A 17 -5.41 -8.30 -36.59
N GLU A 18 -4.54 -7.44 -36.07
CA GLU A 18 -4.82 -6.02 -35.88
C GLU A 18 -4.82 -5.20 -37.19
N GLN A 19 -3.93 -5.55 -38.12
CA GLN A 19 -3.81 -4.84 -39.38
C GLN A 19 -4.76 -5.33 -40.50
N GLY A 20 -5.45 -6.45 -40.28
CA GLY A 20 -6.40 -7.02 -41.25
C GLY A 20 -5.78 -7.50 -42.56
N SER A 21 -4.44 -7.39 -42.70
CA SER A 21 -3.73 -7.94 -43.86
C SER A 21 -2.28 -8.29 -43.58
N PHE A 22 -1.75 -9.35 -44.18
CA PHE A 22 -0.35 -9.76 -43.98
C PHE A 22 0.64 -8.74 -44.55
N SER A 23 0.27 -8.00 -45.60
CA SER A 23 1.07 -6.92 -46.15
C SER A 23 1.18 -5.72 -45.18
N ALA A 24 0.06 -5.33 -44.55
CA ALA A 24 0.06 -4.25 -43.56
C ALA A 24 0.81 -4.65 -42.27
N ALA A 25 0.65 -5.90 -41.81
CA ALA A 25 1.43 -6.45 -40.72
C ALA A 25 2.94 -6.45 -41.04
N GLY A 26 3.31 -6.83 -42.27
CA GLY A 26 4.71 -6.76 -42.72
C GLY A 26 5.28 -5.35 -42.63
N ARG A 27 4.54 -4.32 -43.09
CA ARG A 27 4.96 -2.92 -42.94
C ARG A 27 5.14 -2.51 -41.45
N LYS A 28 4.17 -2.85 -40.61
CA LYS A 28 4.23 -2.58 -39.16
C LYS A 28 5.46 -3.24 -38.51
N LEU A 29 5.77 -4.48 -38.88
CA LEU A 29 6.89 -5.26 -38.35
C LEU A 29 8.21 -5.05 -39.09
N ARG A 30 8.24 -4.21 -40.14
CA ARG A 30 9.39 -3.98 -41.04
C ARG A 30 9.91 -5.29 -41.67
N ARG A 31 8.99 -6.13 -42.18
CA ARG A 31 9.25 -7.43 -42.80
C ARG A 31 8.52 -7.56 -44.12
N ALA A 32 9.04 -8.40 -45.00
CA ALA A 32 8.34 -8.77 -46.23
C ALA A 32 7.04 -9.54 -45.90
N GLN A 33 6.00 -9.35 -46.70
CA GLN A 33 4.72 -10.06 -46.54
C GLN A 33 4.90 -11.59 -46.59
N SER A 34 5.82 -12.10 -47.43
CA SER A 34 6.15 -13.52 -47.50
C SER A 34 6.67 -14.09 -46.18
N VAL A 35 7.53 -13.31 -45.47
CA VAL A 35 8.04 -13.69 -44.14
C VAL A 35 6.91 -13.76 -43.13
N VAL A 36 6.01 -12.77 -43.12
CA VAL A 36 4.82 -12.79 -42.22
C VAL A 36 3.97 -14.02 -42.51
N SER A 37 3.67 -14.30 -43.79
CA SER A 37 2.87 -15.47 -44.19
C SER A 37 3.51 -16.80 -43.77
N GLN A 38 4.82 -16.95 -43.96
CA GLN A 38 5.56 -18.14 -43.57
C GLN A 38 5.61 -18.30 -42.04
N THR A 39 5.84 -17.22 -41.31
CA THR A 39 5.85 -17.23 -39.83
C THR A 39 4.50 -17.70 -39.28
N LEU A 40 3.39 -17.21 -39.86
CA LEU A 40 2.04 -17.61 -39.47
C LEU A 40 1.75 -19.07 -39.85
N ALA A 41 2.15 -19.50 -41.04
CA ALA A 41 1.97 -20.92 -41.46
C ALA A 41 2.73 -21.86 -40.50
N ASN A 42 3.95 -21.50 -40.11
CA ASN A 42 4.72 -22.27 -39.15
C ASN A 42 4.05 -22.31 -37.76
N LEU A 43 3.48 -21.19 -37.30
CA LEU A 43 2.74 -21.11 -36.03
C LEU A 43 1.50 -21.99 -36.09
N GLU A 44 0.69 -21.91 -37.16
CA GLU A 44 -0.49 -22.74 -37.37
C GLU A 44 -0.13 -24.24 -37.40
N GLY A 45 0.97 -24.59 -38.08
CA GLY A 45 1.47 -25.98 -38.12
C GLY A 45 1.93 -26.49 -36.75
N GLN A 46 2.54 -25.63 -35.91
CA GLN A 46 2.97 -26.00 -34.56
C GLN A 46 1.79 -26.15 -33.59
N LEU A 47 0.78 -25.29 -33.74
CA LEU A 47 -0.42 -25.30 -32.88
C LEU A 47 -1.42 -26.40 -33.33
N GLY A 48 -1.35 -26.84 -34.59
CA GLY A 48 -2.29 -27.81 -35.17
C GLY A 48 -3.66 -27.21 -35.47
N VAL A 49 -3.78 -25.87 -35.53
CA VAL A 49 -5.03 -25.16 -35.84
C VAL A 49 -4.78 -24.04 -36.84
N SER A 50 -5.77 -23.69 -37.62
CA SER A 50 -5.73 -22.56 -38.55
C SER A 50 -6.16 -21.31 -37.81
N LEU A 51 -5.31 -20.26 -37.80
CA LEU A 51 -5.60 -18.98 -37.15
C LEU A 51 -6.32 -18.02 -38.10
N PHE A 52 -6.07 -18.15 -39.43
CA PHE A 52 -6.65 -17.30 -40.45
C PHE A 52 -7.36 -18.14 -41.53
N ASP A 53 -8.54 -17.68 -41.89
CA ASP A 53 -9.19 -18.08 -43.13
C ASP A 53 -8.58 -17.25 -44.28
N ARG A 54 -8.05 -17.96 -45.30
CA ARG A 54 -7.37 -17.35 -46.47
C ARG A 54 -8.23 -17.43 -47.74
N GLY A 55 -9.51 -17.89 -47.62
CA GLY A 55 -10.41 -18.05 -48.76
C GLY A 55 -10.89 -16.73 -49.38
N ALA A 56 -10.79 -15.62 -48.67
CA ALA A 56 -11.17 -14.30 -49.15
C ALA A 56 -9.95 -13.44 -49.57
N ARG A 57 -10.21 -12.30 -50.24
CA ARG A 57 -9.17 -11.34 -50.67
C ARG A 57 -8.28 -10.88 -49.54
N TYR A 58 -8.81 -10.82 -48.30
CA TYR A 58 -8.09 -10.46 -47.09
C TYR A 58 -8.26 -11.60 -46.06
N PRO A 59 -7.18 -11.95 -45.35
CA PRO A 59 -7.25 -12.97 -44.31
C PRO A 59 -8.13 -12.50 -43.13
N THR A 60 -9.07 -13.35 -42.72
CA THR A 60 -9.90 -13.11 -41.53
C THR A 60 -9.57 -14.15 -40.45
N LEU A 61 -9.73 -13.79 -39.20
CA LEU A 61 -9.52 -14.74 -38.10
C LEU A 61 -10.57 -15.85 -38.15
N THR A 62 -10.11 -17.08 -37.97
CA THR A 62 -10.97 -18.21 -37.66
C THR A 62 -11.56 -18.09 -36.24
N GLU A 63 -12.43 -19.00 -35.82
CA GLU A 63 -12.92 -19.07 -34.44
C GLU A 63 -11.77 -19.38 -33.49
N ASP A 64 -10.90 -20.34 -33.80
CA ASP A 64 -9.68 -20.65 -33.06
C ASP A 64 -8.73 -19.46 -33.00
N GLY A 65 -8.57 -18.77 -34.15
CA GLY A 65 -7.76 -17.55 -34.20
C GLY A 65 -8.24 -16.44 -33.24
N ARG A 66 -9.58 -16.24 -33.18
CA ARG A 66 -10.15 -15.27 -32.21
C ARG A 66 -9.91 -15.66 -30.75
N ALA A 67 -10.10 -16.95 -30.44
CA ALA A 67 -9.87 -17.47 -29.10
C ALA A 67 -8.39 -17.33 -28.69
N LEU A 68 -7.47 -17.72 -29.56
CA LEU A 68 -6.03 -17.68 -29.26
C LEU A 68 -5.41 -16.29 -29.31
N LEU A 69 -6.05 -15.31 -29.99
CA LEU A 69 -5.53 -13.94 -30.03
C LEU A 69 -5.41 -13.29 -28.65
N GLN A 70 -6.39 -13.52 -27.76
CA GLN A 70 -6.34 -12.99 -26.40
C GLN A 70 -5.18 -13.60 -25.61
N ASN A 71 -4.98 -14.91 -25.74
CA ASN A 71 -3.87 -15.61 -25.09
C ASN A 71 -2.52 -15.14 -25.64
N ALA A 72 -2.39 -14.95 -26.94
CA ALA A 72 -1.18 -14.43 -27.58
C ALA A 72 -0.84 -13.03 -27.07
N ARG A 73 -1.85 -12.15 -26.91
CA ARG A 73 -1.67 -10.81 -26.33
C ARG A 73 -1.22 -10.86 -24.87
N ALA A 74 -1.80 -11.75 -24.07
CA ALA A 74 -1.41 -11.94 -22.68
C ALA A 74 0.07 -12.35 -22.56
N VAL A 75 0.49 -13.37 -23.31
CA VAL A 75 1.90 -13.84 -23.31
C VAL A 75 2.86 -12.74 -23.79
N ALA A 76 2.50 -12.02 -24.85
CA ALA A 76 3.34 -10.91 -25.34
C ALA A 76 3.45 -9.78 -24.30
N GLY A 77 2.35 -9.44 -23.63
CA GLY A 77 2.32 -8.45 -22.54
C GLY A 77 3.17 -8.86 -21.34
N GLU A 78 3.08 -10.11 -20.90
CA GLU A 78 3.92 -10.65 -19.81
C GLU A 78 5.42 -10.61 -20.17
N MET A 79 5.78 -10.89 -21.41
CA MET A 79 7.17 -10.78 -21.86
C MET A 79 7.65 -9.32 -21.86
N ASP A 80 6.80 -8.36 -22.24
CA ASP A 80 7.15 -6.93 -22.19
C ASP A 80 7.28 -6.45 -20.73
N SER A 81 6.43 -6.91 -19.83
CA SER A 81 6.53 -6.69 -18.38
C SER A 81 7.83 -7.28 -17.81
N PHE A 82 8.18 -8.51 -18.19
CA PHE A 82 9.45 -9.13 -17.80
C PHE A 82 10.66 -8.30 -18.23
N LYS A 83 10.69 -7.83 -19.49
CA LYS A 83 11.78 -6.98 -20.00
C LYS A 83 11.86 -5.65 -19.29
N ALA A 84 10.71 -5.02 -19.03
CA ALA A 84 10.65 -3.77 -18.28
C ALA A 84 11.21 -3.94 -16.85
N ARG A 85 10.82 -5.04 -16.17
CA ARG A 85 11.33 -5.38 -14.84
C ARG A 85 12.84 -5.65 -14.85
N ALA A 86 13.35 -6.37 -15.83
CA ALA A 86 14.79 -6.61 -15.98
C ALA A 86 15.57 -5.29 -16.20
N LYS A 87 15.01 -4.35 -16.97
CA LYS A 87 15.58 -3.01 -17.14
C LYS A 87 15.61 -2.25 -15.83
N THR A 88 14.50 -2.25 -15.08
CA THR A 88 14.36 -1.61 -13.77
C THR A 88 15.42 -2.10 -12.77
N LEU A 89 15.60 -3.42 -12.69
CA LEU A 89 16.64 -4.03 -11.82
C LEU A 89 18.06 -3.62 -12.23
N ARG A 90 18.33 -3.53 -13.54
CA ARG A 90 19.63 -3.07 -14.05
C ARG A 90 19.90 -1.59 -13.72
N GLU A 91 18.87 -0.78 -13.60
CA GLU A 91 18.93 0.62 -13.19
C GLU A 91 19.03 0.79 -11.66
N GLY A 92 19.16 -0.30 -10.90
CA GLY A 92 19.35 -0.31 -9.44
C GLY A 92 18.08 -0.05 -8.63
N LEU A 93 16.89 -0.16 -9.26
CA LEU A 93 15.63 -0.09 -8.52
C LEU A 93 15.38 -1.39 -7.75
N GLU A 94 14.67 -1.27 -6.65
CA GLU A 94 14.32 -2.41 -5.82
C GLU A 94 13.39 -3.39 -6.56
N PRO A 95 13.59 -4.71 -6.40
CA PRO A 95 12.71 -5.73 -7.01
C PRO A 95 11.28 -5.69 -6.46
N GLU A 96 11.11 -5.17 -5.25
CA GLU A 96 9.85 -4.97 -4.55
C GLU A 96 10.08 -3.90 -3.48
N ILE A 97 9.06 -3.09 -3.18
CA ILE A 97 9.04 -2.25 -1.97
C ILE A 97 8.15 -2.92 -0.93
N SER A 98 8.73 -3.17 0.25
CA SER A 98 8.00 -3.71 1.40
C SER A 98 7.87 -2.66 2.49
N LEU A 99 6.62 -2.38 2.89
CA LEU A 99 6.26 -1.38 3.88
C LEU A 99 5.51 -2.02 5.05
N SER A 100 5.88 -1.62 6.28
CA SER A 100 5.09 -1.89 7.48
C SER A 100 4.62 -0.55 8.05
N ILE A 101 3.31 -0.35 8.19
CA ILE A 101 2.73 0.96 8.47
C ILE A 101 1.91 0.91 9.75
N ASP A 102 2.10 1.94 10.58
CA ASP A 102 1.34 2.13 11.80
C ASP A 102 -0.16 2.30 11.49
N VAL A 103 -0.97 1.54 12.19
CA VAL A 103 -2.43 1.53 12.07
C VAL A 103 -3.07 2.91 12.29
N MET A 104 -2.35 3.83 12.94
CA MET A 104 -2.78 5.22 13.14
C MET A 104 -2.29 6.18 12.04
N PHE A 105 -1.62 5.67 11.00
CA PHE A 105 -1.24 6.50 9.86
C PHE A 105 -2.45 6.82 8.98
N PRO A 106 -2.62 8.08 8.51
CA PRO A 106 -3.77 8.45 7.67
C PRO A 106 -3.77 7.71 6.33
N MET A 107 -4.75 6.81 6.13
CA MET A 107 -4.86 6.01 4.90
C MET A 107 -5.07 6.86 3.64
N SER A 108 -5.67 8.04 3.75
CA SER A 108 -5.81 8.99 2.64
C SER A 108 -4.45 9.50 2.12
N GLU A 109 -3.48 9.72 3.02
CA GLU A 109 -2.12 10.13 2.63
C GLU A 109 -1.38 8.97 1.98
N LEU A 110 -1.53 7.76 2.55
CA LEU A 110 -0.91 6.56 2.01
C LEU A 110 -1.44 6.23 0.61
N THR A 111 -2.76 6.18 0.44
CA THR A 111 -3.37 5.84 -0.86
C THR A 111 -3.00 6.83 -1.95
N ALA A 112 -2.92 8.12 -1.62
CA ALA A 112 -2.48 9.14 -2.57
C ALA A 112 -0.98 8.97 -2.93
N ALA A 113 -0.12 8.65 -1.96
CA ALA A 113 1.29 8.39 -2.21
C ALA A 113 1.49 7.11 -3.04
N VAL A 114 0.73 6.05 -2.74
CA VAL A 114 0.78 4.79 -3.51
C VAL A 114 0.26 4.98 -4.94
N ALA A 115 -0.76 5.81 -5.17
CA ALA A 115 -1.20 6.14 -6.51
C ALA A 115 -0.08 6.81 -7.33
N ALA A 116 0.58 7.82 -6.77
CA ALA A 116 1.72 8.49 -7.42
C ALA A 116 2.93 7.55 -7.59
N PHE A 117 3.16 6.66 -6.62
CA PHE A 117 4.19 5.63 -6.70
C PHE A 117 3.96 4.69 -7.88
N ARG A 118 2.75 4.17 -8.04
CA ARG A 118 2.37 3.29 -9.16
C ARG A 118 2.64 3.95 -10.52
N ASP A 119 2.33 5.24 -10.64
CA ASP A 119 2.52 5.98 -11.88
C ASP A 119 4.02 6.25 -12.18
N THR A 120 4.84 6.40 -11.12
CA THR A 120 6.29 6.63 -11.24
C THR A 120 7.08 5.33 -11.42
N PHE A 121 6.67 4.26 -10.72
CA PHE A 121 7.34 2.94 -10.70
C PHE A 121 6.38 1.81 -11.09
N PRO A 122 5.85 1.79 -12.31
CA PRO A 122 4.76 0.88 -12.72
C PRO A 122 5.15 -0.60 -12.69
N HIS A 123 6.44 -0.91 -12.63
CA HIS A 123 6.97 -2.28 -12.63
C HIS A 123 7.57 -2.71 -11.29
N THR A 124 7.49 -1.86 -10.26
CA THR A 124 7.98 -2.19 -8.92
C THR A 124 6.80 -2.62 -8.04
N PRO A 125 6.70 -3.89 -7.67
CA PRO A 125 5.65 -4.37 -6.77
C PRO A 125 5.73 -3.69 -5.41
N LEU A 126 4.57 -3.54 -4.76
CA LEU A 126 4.45 -3.02 -3.40
C LEU A 126 3.84 -4.11 -2.52
N ARG A 127 4.52 -4.42 -1.40
CA ARG A 127 3.99 -5.22 -0.30
C ARG A 127 3.75 -4.30 0.89
N LEU A 128 2.56 -4.38 1.48
CA LEU A 128 2.15 -3.51 2.56
C LEU A 128 1.53 -4.33 3.69
N SER A 129 1.98 -4.10 4.92
CA SER A 129 1.32 -4.55 6.15
C SER A 129 0.94 -3.37 7.01
N VAL A 130 -0.15 -3.52 7.78
CA VAL A 130 -0.62 -2.51 8.74
C VAL A 130 -0.55 -3.12 10.11
N GLU A 131 0.24 -2.52 10.99
CA GLU A 131 0.61 -3.02 12.29
C GLU A 131 0.55 -1.92 13.35
N ALA A 132 0.78 -2.26 14.60
CA ALA A 132 0.91 -1.30 15.69
C ALA A 132 2.23 -1.49 16.43
N LEU A 133 2.71 -0.43 17.08
CA LEU A 133 3.83 -0.47 18.02
C LEU A 133 5.07 -1.20 17.45
N GLY A 134 5.56 -2.20 18.18
CA GLY A 134 6.69 -3.03 17.78
C GLY A 134 6.44 -3.87 16.53
N GLY A 135 5.18 -4.19 16.22
CA GLY A 135 4.80 -4.92 15.01
C GLY A 135 5.15 -4.19 13.71
N VAL A 136 5.28 -2.84 13.75
CA VAL A 136 5.79 -2.06 12.62
C VAL A 136 7.31 -2.23 12.46
N ILE A 137 8.03 -2.29 13.57
CA ILE A 137 9.50 -2.24 13.61
C ILE A 137 10.13 -3.61 13.47
N GLU A 138 9.52 -4.66 14.04
CA GLU A 138 10.07 -6.00 14.06
C GLU A 138 10.40 -6.54 12.66
N PRO A 139 9.52 -6.42 11.64
CA PRO A 139 9.83 -6.84 10.26
C PRO A 139 10.99 -6.02 9.64
N VAL A 140 11.13 -4.74 10.00
CA VAL A 140 12.23 -3.91 9.50
C VAL A 140 13.56 -4.34 10.10
N LEU A 141 13.61 -4.61 11.39
CA LEU A 141 14.79 -5.13 12.07
C LEU A 141 15.24 -6.48 11.50
N GLN A 142 14.29 -7.37 11.23
CA GLN A 142 14.53 -8.69 10.66
C GLN A 142 14.90 -8.64 9.16
N GLY A 143 14.79 -7.48 8.50
CA GLY A 143 15.06 -7.31 7.07
C GLY A 143 14.00 -7.89 6.13
N SER A 144 12.86 -8.35 6.67
CA SER A 144 11.71 -8.81 5.88
C SER A 144 10.85 -7.65 5.36
N CYS A 145 11.04 -6.44 5.90
CA CYS A 145 10.46 -5.19 5.44
C CYS A 145 11.55 -4.12 5.32
N GLN A 146 11.51 -3.32 4.26
CA GLN A 146 12.52 -2.30 4.00
C GLN A 146 12.26 -1.01 4.77
N VAL A 147 11.00 -0.58 4.85
CA VAL A 147 10.61 0.70 5.46
C VAL A 147 9.44 0.49 6.41
N GLY A 148 9.56 1.00 7.62
CA GLY A 148 8.46 1.14 8.56
C GLY A 148 7.96 2.59 8.61
N ILE A 149 6.66 2.78 8.80
CA ILE A 149 6.10 4.08 9.18
C ILE A 149 5.52 3.92 10.59
N VAL A 150 6.15 4.54 11.57
CA VAL A 150 5.83 4.35 12.99
C VAL A 150 5.48 5.67 13.68
N GLY A 151 4.50 5.61 14.58
CA GLY A 151 4.10 6.72 15.46
C GLY A 151 3.83 6.26 16.89
N THR A 152 3.34 5.05 17.05
CA THR A 152 2.90 4.52 18.33
C THR A 152 4.02 4.02 19.24
N LEU A 153 5.25 3.81 18.71
CA LEU A 153 6.40 3.38 19.49
C LEU A 153 7.24 4.62 19.92
N PRO A 154 7.42 4.87 21.22
CA PRO A 154 8.09 6.09 21.73
C PRO A 154 9.58 6.17 21.42
N SER A 155 10.26 5.02 21.41
CA SER A 155 11.71 4.92 21.16
C SER A 155 12.00 3.87 20.09
N LEU A 156 13.01 4.14 19.27
CA LEU A 156 13.44 3.21 18.23
C LEU A 156 14.64 2.40 18.72
N PRO A 157 14.74 1.12 18.33
CA PRO A 157 15.93 0.31 18.58
C PRO A 157 17.18 0.92 17.95
N GLU A 158 18.36 0.54 18.48
CA GLU A 158 19.64 0.91 17.89
C GLU A 158 19.76 0.41 16.46
N GLY A 159 20.58 1.07 15.64
CA GLY A 159 20.77 0.71 14.23
C GLY A 159 19.69 1.18 13.27
N MET A 160 18.62 1.80 13.77
CA MET A 160 17.57 2.40 12.95
C MET A 160 17.86 3.86 12.58
N HIS A 161 17.52 4.24 11.38
CA HIS A 161 17.40 5.65 10.96
C HIS A 161 15.93 6.06 10.93
N SER A 162 15.65 7.34 11.22
CA SER A 162 14.27 7.84 11.17
C SER A 162 14.18 9.22 10.57
N GLU A 163 13.13 9.44 9.79
CA GLU A 163 12.81 10.71 9.14
C GLU A 163 11.38 11.11 9.46
N ALA A 164 11.18 12.38 9.81
CA ALA A 164 9.85 12.89 10.13
C ALA A 164 8.96 12.92 8.88
N LEU A 165 7.71 12.46 9.04
CA LEU A 165 6.71 12.51 7.98
C LEU A 165 5.62 13.53 8.31
N LEU A 166 4.80 13.25 9.33
CA LEU A 166 3.65 14.06 9.71
C LEU A 166 3.33 13.90 11.19
N ASP A 167 2.49 14.78 11.72
CA ASP A 167 1.92 14.65 13.05
C ASP A 167 0.45 14.24 12.94
N VAL A 168 0.05 13.26 13.75
CA VAL A 168 -1.34 12.82 13.87
C VAL A 168 -1.92 13.38 15.16
N GLU A 169 -3.00 14.16 15.06
CA GLU A 169 -3.73 14.62 16.23
C GLU A 169 -4.50 13.47 16.86
N LEU A 170 -4.23 13.18 18.11
CA LEU A 170 -4.99 12.23 18.92
C LEU A 170 -6.00 12.96 19.77
N VAL A 171 -7.17 12.37 19.93
CA VAL A 171 -8.22 12.83 20.83
C VAL A 171 -8.61 11.70 21.78
N THR A 172 -8.89 12.05 23.04
CA THR A 172 -9.48 11.11 23.98
C THR A 172 -10.98 11.09 23.75
N VAL A 173 -11.55 9.91 23.47
CA VAL A 173 -12.97 9.76 23.18
C VAL A 173 -13.65 8.72 24.06
N VAL A 174 -14.94 8.92 24.24
CA VAL A 174 -15.89 8.00 24.91
C VAL A 174 -17.19 7.96 24.13
N ALA A 175 -17.99 6.91 24.32
CA ALA A 175 -19.37 6.93 23.82
C ALA A 175 -20.18 8.03 24.49
N SER A 176 -21.20 8.56 23.81
CA SER A 176 -22.11 9.59 24.37
C SER A 176 -22.86 9.10 25.61
N SER A 177 -23.06 7.80 25.76
CA SER A 177 -23.66 7.15 26.94
C SER A 177 -22.69 6.96 28.13
N HIS A 178 -21.38 7.15 27.91
CA HIS A 178 -20.38 6.92 28.95
C HIS A 178 -20.41 8.05 29.99
N PRO A 179 -20.20 7.76 31.31
CA PRO A 179 -20.25 8.78 32.38
C PRO A 179 -19.35 9.99 32.14
N LEU A 180 -18.18 9.79 31.54
CA LEU A 180 -17.24 10.88 31.19
C LEU A 180 -17.76 11.81 30.11
N ALA A 181 -18.77 11.42 29.30
CA ALA A 181 -19.32 12.24 28.22
C ALA A 181 -20.04 13.51 28.72
N SER A 182 -20.59 13.46 29.93
CA SER A 182 -21.31 14.61 30.55
C SER A 182 -20.38 15.59 31.27
N ARG A 183 -19.09 15.25 31.40
CA ARG A 183 -18.13 16.09 32.14
C ARG A 183 -17.82 17.37 31.36
N LYS A 184 -17.92 18.50 32.07
CA LYS A 184 -17.50 19.80 31.59
C LYS A 184 -16.08 20.11 32.06
N GLY A 185 -15.25 20.65 31.16
CA GLY A 185 -13.87 21.02 31.48
C GLY A 185 -12.87 19.86 31.34
N VAL A 186 -11.75 19.98 32.04
CA VAL A 186 -10.66 18.98 32.01
C VAL A 186 -10.95 17.89 33.04
N VAL A 187 -10.91 16.64 32.59
CA VAL A 187 -11.12 15.48 33.47
C VAL A 187 -9.78 15.15 34.15
N PRO A 188 -9.76 15.14 35.49
CA PRO A 188 -8.53 14.85 36.23
C PRO A 188 -8.19 13.35 36.12
N GLN A 189 -6.90 13.04 36.22
CA GLN A 189 -6.42 11.67 36.14
C GLN A 189 -7.04 10.74 37.22
N SER A 190 -7.34 11.27 38.40
CA SER A 190 -8.02 10.52 39.48
C SER A 190 -9.39 9.98 39.07
N GLU A 191 -10.10 10.69 38.19
CA GLU A 191 -11.38 10.23 37.66
C GLU A 191 -11.19 9.22 36.55
N LEU A 192 -10.23 9.44 35.63
CA LEU A 192 -9.91 8.48 34.57
C LEU A 192 -9.58 7.09 35.13
N LYS A 193 -8.89 7.03 36.24
CA LYS A 193 -8.53 5.78 36.96
C LYS A 193 -9.75 4.92 37.36
N ARG A 194 -10.95 5.48 37.42
CA ARG A 194 -12.18 4.76 37.77
C ARG A 194 -12.85 4.07 36.59
N HIS A 195 -12.37 4.34 35.37
CA HIS A 195 -12.96 3.84 34.15
C HIS A 195 -11.99 2.94 33.40
N VAL A 196 -12.51 2.01 32.61
CA VAL A 196 -11.74 1.15 31.72
C VAL A 196 -11.10 2.00 30.65
N GLN A 197 -9.80 1.83 30.45
CA GLN A 197 -9.09 2.38 29.33
C GLN A 197 -8.87 1.30 28.26
N LEU A 198 -9.28 1.59 27.03
CA LEU A 198 -9.04 0.76 25.86
C LEU A 198 -7.68 1.13 25.27
N VAL A 199 -6.68 0.28 25.48
CA VAL A 199 -5.28 0.54 25.14
C VAL A 199 -4.90 -0.26 23.89
N LEU A 200 -4.24 0.41 22.92
CA LEU A 200 -3.68 -0.26 21.76
C LEU A 200 -2.47 -1.10 22.20
N THR A 201 -2.45 -2.34 21.78
CA THR A 201 -1.30 -3.24 21.93
C THR A 201 -0.95 -3.86 20.57
N ASP A 202 0.09 -4.68 20.54
CA ASP A 202 0.49 -5.45 19.36
C ASP A 202 0.83 -6.90 19.76
N ARG A 203 1.32 -7.65 18.79
CA ARG A 203 1.69 -9.07 18.97
C ARG A 203 3.20 -9.29 18.82
N SER A 204 3.98 -8.21 18.67
CA SER A 204 5.44 -8.31 18.51
C SER A 204 6.12 -8.70 19.81
N THR A 205 7.32 -9.20 19.67
CA THR A 205 8.18 -9.51 20.82
C THR A 205 8.84 -8.27 21.41
N LEU A 206 8.99 -7.19 20.59
CA LEU A 206 9.67 -5.95 20.97
C LEU A 206 8.96 -5.18 22.09
N THR A 207 7.65 -5.24 22.12
CA THR A 207 6.82 -4.50 23.10
C THR A 207 6.17 -5.41 24.12
N LYS A 208 6.58 -6.67 24.18
CA LYS A 208 6.01 -7.66 25.12
C LYS A 208 6.09 -7.16 26.56
N GLY A 209 4.92 -7.10 27.22
CA GLY A 209 4.81 -6.62 28.60
C GLY A 209 4.84 -5.10 28.75
N GLN A 210 4.89 -4.32 27.65
CA GLN A 210 4.87 -2.87 27.67
C GLN A 210 3.53 -2.33 27.18
N ASN A 211 3.00 -1.32 27.84
CA ASN A 211 1.79 -0.63 27.45
C ASN A 211 2.05 0.88 27.43
N TYR A 212 1.61 1.55 26.38
CA TYR A 212 1.87 2.97 26.15
C TYR A 212 0.61 3.81 26.29
N GLY A 213 0.76 5.05 26.77
CA GLY A 213 -0.35 5.99 26.93
C GLY A 213 -1.38 5.55 27.98
N VAL A 214 -0.97 4.79 28.99
CA VAL A 214 -1.84 4.28 30.04
C VAL A 214 -2.09 5.36 31.09
N LEU A 215 -3.36 5.65 31.34
CA LEU A 215 -3.84 6.64 32.33
C LEU A 215 -4.71 6.01 33.45
N SER A 216 -5.15 4.78 33.24
CA SER A 216 -5.97 4.03 34.20
C SER A 216 -5.33 2.68 34.53
N PRO A 217 -5.43 2.20 35.79
CA PRO A 217 -5.03 0.83 36.13
C PRO A 217 -5.96 -0.23 35.52
N ASN A 218 -7.19 0.16 35.16
CA ASN A 218 -8.18 -0.72 34.56
C ASN A 218 -8.02 -0.68 33.04
N VAL A 219 -7.21 -1.58 32.44
CA VAL A 219 -6.92 -1.58 31.00
C VAL A 219 -7.50 -2.81 30.31
N TRP A 220 -8.06 -2.59 29.13
CA TRP A 220 -8.32 -3.66 28.16
C TRP A 220 -7.38 -3.47 26.99
N LEU A 221 -6.61 -4.51 26.68
CA LEU A 221 -5.60 -4.48 25.63
C LEU A 221 -6.20 -5.00 24.34
N LEU A 222 -6.11 -4.20 23.28
CA LEU A 222 -6.71 -4.49 21.97
C LEU A 222 -5.63 -4.33 20.90
N ALA A 223 -5.34 -5.42 20.18
CA ALA A 223 -4.34 -5.40 19.09
C ALA A 223 -4.96 -5.05 17.72
N ASP A 224 -6.25 -4.74 17.67
CA ASP A 224 -6.95 -4.36 16.46
C ASP A 224 -7.63 -3.00 16.65
N MET A 225 -7.38 -2.08 15.73
CA MET A 225 -7.91 -0.72 15.80
C MET A 225 -9.41 -0.65 15.52
N GLY A 226 -9.91 -1.53 14.65
CA GLY A 226 -11.34 -1.63 14.35
C GLY A 226 -12.14 -2.12 15.57
N ALA A 227 -11.64 -3.17 16.24
CA ALA A 227 -12.21 -3.67 17.49
C ALA A 227 -12.17 -2.59 18.57
N ARG A 228 -11.04 -1.87 18.70
CA ARG A 228 -10.90 -0.77 19.67
C ARG A 228 -11.93 0.35 19.40
N HIS A 229 -12.11 0.74 18.16
CA HIS A 229 -13.11 1.74 17.76
C HIS A 229 -14.54 1.26 18.06
N ALA A 230 -14.85 0.03 17.72
CA ALA A 230 -16.18 -0.56 18.03
C ALA A 230 -16.46 -0.59 19.54
N PHE A 231 -15.46 -0.93 20.37
CA PHE A 231 -15.59 -0.97 21.83
C PHE A 231 -15.77 0.42 22.43
N LEU A 232 -15.09 1.44 21.88
CA LEU A 232 -15.32 2.83 22.26
C LEU A 232 -16.76 3.25 21.96
N ARG A 233 -17.28 2.93 20.77
CA ARG A 233 -18.67 3.22 20.39
C ARG A 233 -19.70 2.48 21.24
N ALA A 234 -19.38 1.27 21.71
CA ALA A 234 -20.22 0.49 22.61
C ALA A 234 -20.21 1.01 24.06
N GLY A 235 -19.34 1.97 24.40
CA GLY A 235 -19.31 2.58 25.72
C GLY A 235 -18.50 1.79 26.77
N PHE A 236 -17.66 0.84 26.38
CA PHE A 236 -16.91 0.00 27.31
C PHE A 236 -15.79 0.74 28.06
N GLY A 237 -15.45 1.94 27.62
CA GLY A 237 -14.41 2.73 28.28
C GLY A 237 -14.00 3.96 27.47
N PHE A 238 -12.82 4.48 27.78
CA PHE A 238 -12.22 5.61 27.08
C PHE A 238 -10.91 5.21 26.37
N GLY A 239 -10.49 5.97 25.37
CA GLY A 239 -9.21 5.74 24.70
C GLY A 239 -8.80 6.89 23.80
N HIS A 240 -7.51 6.90 23.43
CA HIS A 240 -6.97 7.87 22.49
C HIS A 240 -7.13 7.35 21.05
N MET A 241 -7.72 8.12 20.19
CA MET A 241 -7.91 7.80 18.77
C MET A 241 -7.37 8.92 17.89
N PRO A 242 -6.84 8.60 16.70
CA PRO A 242 -6.62 9.62 15.69
C PRO A 242 -7.93 10.37 15.41
N ARG A 243 -7.88 11.71 15.47
CA ARG A 243 -9.09 12.54 15.24
C ARG A 243 -9.79 12.18 13.93
N PHE A 244 -9.02 12.00 12.85
CA PHE A 244 -9.56 11.69 11.54
C PHE A 244 -10.34 10.36 11.48
N MET A 245 -10.02 9.39 12.34
CA MET A 245 -10.72 8.09 12.40
C MET A 245 -12.07 8.16 13.10
N VAL A 246 -12.25 9.15 13.97
CA VAL A 246 -13.45 9.28 14.81
C VAL A 246 -14.27 10.56 14.53
N GLU A 247 -13.87 11.32 13.52
CA GLU A 247 -14.46 12.61 13.17
C GLU A 247 -15.97 12.49 12.89
N ASP A 248 -16.39 11.48 12.12
CA ASP A 248 -17.80 11.26 11.79
C ASP A 248 -18.63 10.80 13.01
N ASP A 249 -18.04 10.01 13.89
CA ASP A 249 -18.69 9.62 15.15
C ASP A 249 -18.82 10.81 16.11
N ILE A 250 -17.85 11.72 16.09
CA ILE A 250 -17.93 12.97 16.87
C ILE A 250 -19.03 13.87 16.29
N LYS A 251 -19.06 14.07 14.97
CA LYS A 251 -20.08 14.89 14.30
C LYS A 251 -21.49 14.33 14.48
N SER A 252 -21.66 13.02 14.40
CA SER A 252 -22.94 12.34 14.62
C SER A 252 -23.33 12.20 16.09
N GLY A 253 -22.46 12.61 17.02
CA GLY A 253 -22.71 12.53 18.46
C GLY A 253 -22.63 11.13 19.08
N LYS A 254 -22.16 10.12 18.33
CA LYS A 254 -21.93 8.77 18.84
C LYS A 254 -20.75 8.73 19.82
N LEU A 255 -19.69 9.50 19.51
CA LEU A 255 -18.55 9.69 20.38
C LEU A 255 -18.47 11.15 20.85
N ARG A 256 -17.93 11.34 22.04
CA ARG A 256 -17.63 12.63 22.64
C ARG A 256 -16.16 12.75 22.96
N VAL A 257 -15.55 13.90 22.63
CA VAL A 257 -14.18 14.21 23.01
C VAL A 257 -14.16 14.60 24.48
N VAL A 258 -13.31 13.94 25.25
CA VAL A 258 -13.05 14.24 26.66
C VAL A 258 -11.73 15.00 26.72
N ARG A 259 -11.76 16.18 27.36
CA ARG A 259 -10.55 16.95 27.62
C ARG A 259 -9.84 16.35 28.83
N ILE A 260 -8.60 15.93 28.63
CA ILE A 260 -7.74 15.41 29.69
C ILE A 260 -6.56 16.37 29.90
N GLU A 261 -5.99 16.33 31.10
CA GLU A 261 -4.77 17.06 31.39
C GLU A 261 -3.58 16.43 30.64
N ILE A 262 -2.91 17.23 29.81
CA ILE A 262 -1.70 16.82 29.07
C ILE A 262 -0.59 17.78 29.51
N PRO A 263 0.36 17.31 30.34
CA PRO A 263 1.42 18.18 30.84
C PRO A 263 2.19 18.89 29.73
N GLY A 264 2.24 20.23 29.77
CA GLY A 264 3.03 21.02 28.83
C GLY A 264 2.56 21.05 27.36
N ARG A 265 1.35 20.58 27.04
CA ARG A 265 0.83 20.55 25.65
C ARG A 265 -0.64 20.95 25.58
N MET A 266 -1.00 21.70 24.53
CA MET A 266 -2.41 22.01 24.22
C MET A 266 -3.11 20.89 23.46
N LYS A 267 -2.37 20.11 22.68
CA LYS A 267 -2.87 19.00 21.85
C LYS A 267 -1.98 17.79 22.01
N LEU A 268 -2.60 16.60 21.92
CA LEU A 268 -1.86 15.34 21.86
C LEU A 268 -1.52 15.06 20.39
N LEU A 269 -0.27 15.33 20.02
CA LEU A 269 0.27 15.05 18.69
C LEU A 269 1.17 13.84 18.75
N MET A 270 0.97 12.93 17.81
CA MET A 270 1.80 11.75 17.62
C MET A 270 2.61 11.92 16.33
N PRO A 271 3.95 12.08 16.43
CA PRO A 271 4.80 12.22 15.26
C PRO A 271 4.93 10.88 14.54
N MET A 272 4.55 10.85 13.26
CA MET A 272 4.81 9.73 12.37
C MET A 272 6.15 9.89 11.69
N ARG A 273 6.92 8.80 11.65
CA ARG A 273 8.28 8.76 11.09
C ARG A 273 8.43 7.58 10.14
N ALA A 274 9.10 7.80 9.03
CA ALA A 274 9.65 6.70 8.25
C ALA A 274 10.91 6.19 8.95
N VAL A 275 11.05 4.88 9.05
CA VAL A 275 12.17 4.21 9.70
C VAL A 275 12.71 3.09 8.84
N TYR A 276 14.02 2.92 8.85
CA TYR A 276 14.72 1.86 8.13
C TYR A 276 16.07 1.57 8.80
N ARG A 277 16.65 0.44 8.46
CA ARG A 277 17.98 0.06 8.99
C ARG A 277 19.08 0.94 8.40
N LYS A 278 20.03 1.38 9.22
CA LYS A 278 21.18 2.19 8.77
C LYS A 278 22.10 1.43 7.82
N ASP A 279 22.24 0.12 8.03
CA ASP A 279 23.08 -0.77 7.24
C ASP A 279 22.40 -1.28 5.95
N ALA A 280 21.09 -1.03 5.81
CA ALA A 280 20.30 -1.37 4.63
C ALA A 280 19.29 -0.24 4.30
N PRO A 281 19.78 0.93 3.86
CA PRO A 281 18.89 2.05 3.50
C PRO A 281 18.03 1.66 2.29
N PRO A 282 16.82 2.23 2.17
CA PRO A 282 15.97 2.00 1.01
C PRO A 282 16.65 2.51 -0.27
N GLY A 283 16.45 1.79 -1.36
CA GLY A 283 16.91 2.19 -2.69
C GLY A 283 16.06 3.32 -3.29
N PRO A 284 16.21 3.62 -4.59
CA PRO A 284 15.59 4.80 -5.20
C PRO A 284 14.08 4.88 -5.08
N ALA A 285 13.36 3.74 -5.23
CA ALA A 285 11.90 3.74 -5.16
C ALA A 285 11.39 3.92 -3.71
N GLY A 286 12.02 3.26 -2.74
CA GLY A 286 11.73 3.45 -1.32
C GLY A 286 12.06 4.85 -0.85
N ARG A 287 13.18 5.40 -1.28
CA ARG A 287 13.59 6.79 -1.00
C ARG A 287 12.58 7.80 -1.53
N TRP A 288 12.18 7.63 -2.80
CA TRP A 288 11.16 8.47 -3.42
C TRP A 288 9.85 8.46 -2.62
N LEU A 289 9.39 7.29 -2.17
CA LEU A 289 8.15 7.17 -1.41
C LEU A 289 8.22 7.91 -0.06
N ILE A 290 9.34 7.80 0.67
CA ILE A 290 9.56 8.52 1.93
C ILE A 290 9.52 10.04 1.68
N GLU A 291 10.24 10.52 0.67
CA GLU A 291 10.26 11.94 0.30
C GLU A 291 8.89 12.45 -0.14
N HIS A 292 8.15 11.65 -0.91
CA HIS A 292 6.82 12.02 -1.38
C HIS A 292 5.85 12.19 -0.18
N LEU A 293 5.86 11.25 0.77
CA LEU A 293 5.06 11.35 1.99
C LEU A 293 5.44 12.56 2.85
N SER A 294 6.72 12.88 2.94
CA SER A 294 7.21 14.03 3.71
C SER A 294 6.81 15.38 3.08
N ARG A 295 6.96 15.53 1.75
CA ARG A 295 6.66 16.79 1.01
C ARG A 295 5.18 17.16 1.04
N ARG A 296 4.28 16.18 0.90
CA ARG A 296 2.82 16.42 0.94
C ARG A 296 2.38 17.09 2.23
N ASN A 297 3.08 16.80 3.30
CA ASN A 297 2.77 17.34 4.62
C ASN A 297 3.34 18.76 4.82
N GLY A 298 4.50 19.04 4.24
CA GLY A 298 5.06 20.41 4.22
C GLY A 298 4.15 21.40 3.48
N ALA A 299 3.54 20.98 2.37
CA ALA A 299 2.59 21.80 1.62
C ALA A 299 1.30 22.09 2.41
N LYS A 300 0.76 21.10 3.15
CA LYS A 300 -0.43 21.32 4.00
C LYS A 300 -0.17 22.28 5.16
N ARG A 301 0.99 22.16 5.82
CA ARG A 301 1.38 23.09 6.91
C ARG A 301 1.55 24.54 6.43
N ALA A 302 1.90 24.75 5.16
CA ALA A 302 2.03 26.08 4.56
C ALA A 302 0.67 26.72 4.24
N THR A 303 -0.38 25.91 4.00
CA THR A 303 -1.74 26.38 3.66
C THR A 303 -2.62 26.62 4.90
N GLU A 304 -2.24 26.09 6.07
CA GLU A 304 -2.97 26.25 7.33
C GLU A 304 -2.40 27.37 8.25
N LYS A 305 -1.38 28.10 7.79
CA LYS A 305 -0.86 29.33 8.41
C LYS A 305 -1.40 30.58 7.70
#